data_9374f0c0b354732f95581a86fe241364
#
_entry.id   9374f0c0b354732f95581a86fe241364
#
_cell.length_a   1.000
_cell.length_b   1.000
_cell.length_c   1.000
_cell.angle_alpha   90.00
_cell.angle_beta   90.00
_cell.angle_gamma   90.00
#
_symmetry.space_group_name_H-M   'P 1'
#
loop_
_entity.id
_entity.type
_entity.pdbx_description
1 polymer ?
#
loop_
_entity_poly.entity_id
_entity_poly.type
_entity_poly.pdbx_seq_one_letter_code
_entity_poly.pdbx_strand_id
1 'polypeptide(L)'
;ASMGVYVFSKEKLFQYLEEDEHDPESENDFGRNIIPKMLAAGERMFAFPFSGYWKDVGTIQSLWEANMDLLGDRPALDLRDESWRIFSRNYAEPPHFIGANAVVGNSLVTEGCEIYGSVINSVISGDVVVEKGAVVKDSVILDGVRICEGAQVHYSILDADTTVGRGASVGCER
;
A
#
# COMPACT_ATOMS: atom_id res chain seq x y z
N ALA A 1 16.50 -8.97 10.01
CA ALA A 1 16.44 -8.62 8.59
C ALA A 1 16.67 -7.12 8.42
N SER A 2 17.17 -6.68 7.29
CA SER A 2 17.28 -5.28 6.94
C SER A 2 15.91 -4.75 6.50
N MET A 3 15.58 -3.53 6.93
CA MET A 3 14.38 -2.80 6.48
C MET A 3 14.62 -2.02 5.18
N GLY A 4 15.83 -2.08 4.60
CA GLY A 4 16.20 -1.29 3.42
C GLY A 4 16.41 0.20 3.69
N VAL A 5 16.48 0.61 4.96
CA VAL A 5 16.70 2.01 5.35
C VAL A 5 18.11 2.15 5.91
N TYR A 6 18.92 3.01 5.28
CA TYR A 6 20.33 3.18 5.60
C TYR A 6 20.69 4.65 5.72
N VAL A 7 21.65 4.94 6.61
CA VAL A 7 22.27 6.26 6.74
C VAL A 7 23.77 6.10 6.59
N PHE A 8 24.36 6.75 5.61
CA PHE A 8 25.79 6.71 5.31
C PHE A 8 26.43 8.09 5.44
N SER A 9 27.74 8.14 5.74
CA SER A 9 28.52 9.30 5.37
C SER A 9 28.65 9.37 3.83
N LYS A 10 28.50 10.54 3.26
CA LYS A 10 28.47 10.76 1.81
C LYS A 10 29.69 10.16 1.13
N GLU A 11 30.89 10.45 1.67
CA GLU A 11 32.18 10.03 1.09
C GLU A 11 32.28 8.51 1.00
N LYS A 12 31.86 7.79 2.08
CA LYS A 12 31.87 6.34 2.10
C LYS A 12 30.85 5.75 1.13
N LEU A 13 29.64 6.33 1.07
CA LEU A 13 28.63 5.86 0.13
C LEU A 13 29.12 5.95 -1.31
N PHE A 14 29.66 7.12 -1.73
CA PHE A 14 30.15 7.29 -3.09
C PHE A 14 31.30 6.35 -3.40
N GLN A 15 32.28 6.20 -2.49
CA GLN A 15 33.39 5.28 -2.67
C GLN A 15 32.89 3.86 -3.00
N TYR A 16 32.02 3.31 -2.17
CA TYR A 16 31.54 1.94 -2.35
C TYR A 16 30.61 1.76 -3.55
N LEU A 17 29.82 2.76 -3.90
CA LEU A 17 28.98 2.73 -5.11
C LEU A 17 29.83 2.77 -6.39
N GLU A 18 30.85 3.62 -6.45
CA GLU A 18 31.79 3.68 -7.59
C GLU A 18 32.57 2.38 -7.75
N GLU A 19 33.04 1.79 -6.65
CA GLU A 19 33.71 0.49 -6.67
C GLU A 19 32.78 -0.65 -7.12
N ASP A 20 31.50 -0.60 -6.74
CA ASP A 20 30.49 -1.61 -7.06
C ASP A 20 30.03 -1.51 -8.52
N GLU A 21 29.92 -0.29 -9.05
CA GLU A 21 29.58 -0.04 -10.48
C GLU A 21 30.59 -0.67 -11.44
N HIS A 22 31.88 -0.75 -11.01
CA HIS A 22 32.95 -1.32 -11.83
C HIS A 22 33.15 -2.82 -11.60
N ASP A 23 32.39 -3.45 -10.69
CA ASP A 23 32.48 -4.86 -10.39
C ASP A 23 31.50 -5.67 -11.27
N PRO A 24 31.98 -6.43 -12.27
CA PRO A 24 31.12 -7.18 -13.18
C PRO A 24 30.34 -8.32 -12.51
N GLU A 25 30.72 -8.73 -11.31
CA GLU A 25 30.04 -9.78 -10.53
C GLU A 25 29.00 -9.19 -9.56
N SER A 26 28.89 -7.85 -9.48
CA SER A 26 27.91 -7.20 -8.61
C SER A 26 26.49 -7.24 -9.21
N GLU A 27 25.51 -7.46 -8.34
CA GLU A 27 24.08 -7.33 -8.65
C GLU A 27 23.57 -5.88 -8.40
N ASN A 28 24.46 -4.96 -8.03
CA ASN A 28 24.16 -3.56 -7.64
C ASN A 28 23.11 -3.47 -6.52
N ASP A 29 23.21 -4.37 -5.53
CA ASP A 29 22.28 -4.47 -4.41
C ASP A 29 22.97 -4.11 -3.08
N PHE A 30 22.33 -3.24 -2.28
CA PHE A 30 22.87 -2.83 -0.99
C PHE A 30 23.06 -4.00 -0.03
N GLY A 31 22.09 -4.91 0.05
CA GLY A 31 22.11 -6.02 0.98
C GLY A 31 23.05 -7.16 0.57
N ARG A 32 23.23 -7.36 -0.75
CA ARG A 32 24.05 -8.44 -1.31
C ARG A 32 25.49 -8.03 -1.56
N ASN A 33 25.70 -6.79 -2.00
CA ASN A 33 27.01 -6.32 -2.43
C ASN A 33 27.59 -5.25 -1.49
N ILE A 34 26.96 -4.08 -1.36
CA ILE A 34 27.53 -2.93 -0.66
C ILE A 34 27.75 -3.21 0.83
N ILE A 35 26.71 -3.63 1.55
CA ILE A 35 26.78 -3.84 3.00
C ILE A 35 27.77 -4.95 3.37
N PRO A 36 27.76 -6.13 2.74
CA PRO A 36 28.77 -7.16 2.99
C PRO A 36 30.20 -6.68 2.70
N LYS A 37 30.42 -5.92 1.62
CA LYS A 37 31.73 -5.37 1.25
C LYS A 37 32.24 -4.40 2.31
N MET A 38 31.37 -3.49 2.77
CA MET A 38 31.70 -2.55 3.86
C MET A 38 32.02 -3.28 5.17
N LEU A 39 31.26 -4.33 5.53
CA LEU A 39 31.53 -5.16 6.70
C LEU A 39 32.87 -5.87 6.60
N ALA A 40 33.18 -6.48 5.46
CA ALA A 40 34.45 -7.15 5.20
C ALA A 40 35.66 -6.19 5.25
N ALA A 41 35.48 -4.96 4.85
CA ALA A 41 36.46 -3.88 4.94
C ALA A 41 36.66 -3.33 6.37
N GLY A 42 35.86 -3.78 7.34
CA GLY A 42 35.96 -3.34 8.73
C GLY A 42 35.42 -1.92 8.97
N GLU A 43 34.52 -1.43 8.11
CA GLU A 43 33.89 -0.13 8.29
C GLU A 43 33.07 -0.09 9.58
N ARG A 44 32.99 1.09 10.20
CA ARG A 44 32.26 1.29 11.44
C ARG A 44 30.74 1.35 11.17
N MET A 45 30.09 0.20 11.28
CA MET A 45 28.67 0.02 11.00
C MET A 45 27.89 -0.27 12.29
N PHE A 46 26.66 0.23 12.35
CA PHE A 46 25.75 0.05 13.49
C PHE A 46 24.38 -0.40 12.99
N ALA A 47 23.77 -1.34 13.71
CA ALA A 47 22.38 -1.71 13.49
C ALA A 47 21.49 -0.97 14.48
N PHE A 48 20.42 -0.34 13.98
CA PHE A 48 19.38 0.25 14.81
C PHE A 48 18.20 -0.72 14.90
N PRO A 49 17.89 -1.28 16.08
CA PRO A 49 16.73 -2.15 16.24
C PRO A 49 15.45 -1.30 16.20
N PHE A 50 14.62 -1.53 15.19
CA PHE A 50 13.31 -0.89 15.04
C PHE A 50 12.22 -1.79 15.62
N SER A 51 11.28 -1.21 16.39
CA SER A 51 10.18 -1.92 17.05
C SER A 51 8.78 -1.45 16.62
N GLY A 52 8.69 -0.55 15.64
CA GLY A 52 7.42 -0.09 15.07
C GLY A 52 6.85 -1.01 13.99
N TYR A 53 5.71 -0.59 13.42
CA TYR A 53 5.14 -1.27 12.26
C TYR A 53 6.07 -1.14 11.04
N TRP A 54 6.40 -2.26 10.44
CA TRP A 54 7.11 -2.34 9.18
C TRP A 54 6.62 -3.55 8.37
N LYS A 55 6.38 -3.35 7.09
CA LYS A 55 5.98 -4.42 6.19
C LYS A 55 6.62 -4.25 4.82
N ASP A 56 7.21 -5.32 4.30
CA ASP A 56 7.68 -5.38 2.94
C ASP A 56 6.51 -5.66 1.99
N VAL A 57 6.30 -4.78 1.01
CA VAL A 57 5.22 -4.87 0.02
C VAL A 57 5.71 -5.34 -1.35
N GLY A 58 6.80 -6.08 -1.40
CA GLY A 58 7.44 -6.59 -2.62
C GLY A 58 6.62 -7.64 -3.40
N THR A 59 5.46 -8.09 -2.90
CA THR A 59 4.55 -9.01 -3.59
C THR A 59 3.12 -8.46 -3.58
N ILE A 60 2.29 -8.88 -4.55
CA ILE A 60 0.87 -8.51 -4.60
C ILE A 60 0.15 -8.90 -3.30
N GLN A 61 0.46 -10.09 -2.78
CA GLN A 61 -0.12 -10.57 -1.52
C GLN A 61 0.27 -9.64 -0.35
N SER A 62 1.54 -9.28 -0.20
CA SER A 62 1.98 -8.41 0.89
C SER A 62 1.45 -6.98 0.76
N LEU A 63 1.24 -6.48 -0.47
CA LEU A 63 0.57 -5.21 -0.70
C LEU A 63 -0.89 -5.25 -0.24
N TRP A 64 -1.63 -6.31 -0.58
CA TRP A 64 -3.00 -6.51 -0.10
C TRP A 64 -3.04 -6.57 1.44
N GLU A 65 -2.20 -7.40 2.04
CA GLU A 65 -2.11 -7.54 3.50
C GLU A 65 -1.76 -6.23 4.20
N ALA A 66 -0.83 -5.43 3.66
CA ALA A 66 -0.47 -4.13 4.23
C ALA A 66 -1.65 -3.15 4.24
N ASN A 67 -2.52 -3.21 3.23
CA ASN A 67 -3.75 -2.43 3.21
C ASN A 67 -4.77 -2.94 4.22
N MET A 68 -4.91 -4.25 4.38
CA MET A 68 -5.80 -4.84 5.39
C MET A 68 -5.34 -4.54 6.83
N ASP A 69 -4.05 -4.40 7.07
CA ASP A 69 -3.46 -4.01 8.37
C ASP A 69 -3.89 -2.59 8.83
N LEU A 70 -4.44 -1.76 7.92
CA LEU A 70 -5.01 -0.44 8.24
C LEU A 70 -6.43 -0.49 8.79
N LEU A 71 -7.09 -1.64 8.71
CA LEU A 71 -8.50 -1.81 9.07
C LEU A 71 -8.66 -2.26 10.53
N GLY A 72 -9.88 -2.10 11.04
CA GLY A 72 -10.28 -2.51 12.39
C GLY A 72 -10.18 -1.40 13.43
N ASP A 73 -10.65 -1.70 14.63
CA ASP A 73 -10.69 -0.76 15.76
C ASP A 73 -9.29 -0.40 16.31
N ARG A 74 -8.33 -1.30 16.12
CA ARG A 74 -6.93 -1.14 16.51
C ARG A 74 -6.03 -1.61 15.38
N PRO A 75 -5.88 -0.80 14.33
CA PRO A 75 -5.07 -1.16 13.18
C PRO A 75 -3.58 -1.28 13.56
N ALA A 76 -2.85 -2.12 12.82
CA ALA A 76 -1.41 -2.29 13.02
C ALA A 76 -0.63 -0.98 12.73
N LEU A 77 -1.15 -0.15 11.81
CA LEU A 77 -0.72 1.21 11.55
C LEU A 77 -1.94 2.14 11.60
N ASP A 78 -1.96 3.06 12.57
CA ASP A 78 -3.04 4.05 12.67
C ASP A 78 -2.71 5.31 11.86
N LEU A 79 -3.40 5.48 10.73
CA LEU A 79 -3.26 6.67 9.88
C LEU A 79 -3.85 7.94 10.51
N ARG A 80 -4.60 7.81 11.61
CA ARG A 80 -5.22 8.93 12.35
C ARG A 80 -4.33 9.43 13.50
N ASP A 81 -3.12 8.89 13.64
CA ASP A 81 -2.17 9.35 14.68
C ASP A 81 -1.71 10.78 14.37
N GLU A 82 -2.25 11.73 15.13
CA GLU A 82 -1.91 13.16 15.01
C GLU A 82 -0.49 13.49 15.46
N SER A 83 0.14 12.63 16.26
CA SER A 83 1.51 12.82 16.73
C SER A 83 2.54 12.54 15.63
N TRP A 84 2.16 11.74 14.65
CA TRP A 84 2.99 11.40 13.50
C TRP A 84 2.17 11.42 12.20
N ARG A 85 1.86 12.61 11.71
CA ARG A 85 1.09 12.76 10.48
C ARG A 85 1.88 12.28 9.26
N ILE A 86 1.25 11.41 8.49
CA ILE A 86 1.76 10.98 7.19
C ILE A 86 1.22 11.96 6.14
N PHE A 87 2.14 12.65 5.46
CA PHE A 87 1.79 13.56 4.37
C PHE A 87 1.92 12.85 3.04
N SER A 88 0.89 12.92 2.22
CA SER A 88 0.91 12.44 0.85
C SER A 88 0.27 13.47 -0.08
N ARG A 89 0.20 13.16 -1.36
CA ARG A 89 -0.47 14.00 -2.33
C ARG A 89 -1.96 14.06 -2.00
N ASN A 90 -2.48 15.29 -1.81
CA ASN A 90 -3.91 15.54 -1.63
C ASN A 90 -4.48 16.04 -2.95
N TYR A 91 -5.49 15.38 -3.48
CA TYR A 91 -6.17 15.74 -4.72
C TYR A 91 -7.27 16.78 -4.51
N ALA A 92 -7.58 17.11 -3.23
CA ALA A 92 -8.62 18.08 -2.86
C ALA A 92 -9.99 17.76 -3.47
N GLU A 93 -10.36 16.48 -3.45
CA GLU A 93 -11.66 16.00 -3.90
C GLU A 93 -12.77 16.37 -2.90
N PRO A 94 -14.07 16.41 -3.32
CA PRO A 94 -15.16 16.64 -2.40
C PRO A 94 -15.27 15.51 -1.36
N PRO A 95 -15.97 15.73 -0.23
CA PRO A 95 -16.26 14.67 0.72
C PRO A 95 -16.92 13.47 0.05
N HIS A 96 -16.58 12.26 0.50
CA HIS A 96 -17.23 11.05 0.01
C HIS A 96 -18.74 11.06 0.29
N PHE A 97 -19.53 10.50 -0.62
CA PHE A 97 -20.96 10.34 -0.49
C PHE A 97 -21.36 8.89 -0.26
N ILE A 98 -22.15 8.64 0.79
CA ILE A 98 -22.70 7.31 1.11
C ILE A 98 -24.20 7.35 0.84
N GLY A 99 -24.67 6.58 -0.15
CA GLY A 99 -26.08 6.50 -0.52
C GLY A 99 -26.96 5.88 0.58
N ALA A 100 -28.25 6.24 0.59
CA ALA A 100 -29.19 5.84 1.65
C ALA A 100 -29.33 4.32 1.87
N ASN A 101 -29.07 3.50 0.83
CA ASN A 101 -29.14 2.03 0.91
C ASN A 101 -27.76 1.38 0.82
N ALA A 102 -26.69 2.14 0.87
CA ALA A 102 -25.34 1.64 0.87
C ALA A 102 -25.00 0.98 2.22
N VAL A 103 -24.14 -0.03 2.19
CA VAL A 103 -23.64 -0.71 3.39
C VAL A 103 -22.12 -0.55 3.40
N VAL A 104 -21.59 0.12 4.43
CA VAL A 104 -20.15 0.26 4.62
C VAL A 104 -19.78 -0.30 5.99
N GLY A 105 -18.86 -1.27 6.03
CA GLY A 105 -18.42 -1.91 7.27
C GLY A 105 -16.92 -2.21 7.28
N ASN A 106 -16.24 -1.90 8.39
CA ASN A 106 -14.81 -2.13 8.59
C ASN A 106 -13.94 -1.72 7.40
N SER A 107 -14.15 -0.52 6.85
CA SER A 107 -13.52 -0.07 5.60
C SER A 107 -12.98 1.34 5.73
N LEU A 108 -11.92 1.64 4.99
CA LEU A 108 -11.46 2.99 4.75
C LEU A 108 -12.04 3.48 3.42
N VAL A 109 -12.63 4.67 3.43
CA VAL A 109 -13.18 5.32 2.23
C VAL A 109 -12.62 6.73 2.16
N THR A 110 -11.91 7.05 1.10
CA THR A 110 -11.25 8.34 0.90
C THR A 110 -12.22 9.37 0.30
N GLU A 111 -11.81 10.62 0.20
CA GLU A 111 -12.56 11.71 -0.41
C GLU A 111 -12.85 11.44 -1.91
N GLY A 112 -13.86 12.11 -2.46
CA GLY A 112 -14.31 11.96 -3.85
C GLY A 112 -15.17 10.73 -4.12
N CYS A 113 -15.24 9.75 -3.20
CA CYS A 113 -15.96 8.51 -3.46
C CYS A 113 -17.49 8.65 -3.44
N GLU A 114 -18.17 7.90 -4.31
CA GLU A 114 -19.63 7.74 -4.32
C GLU A 114 -20.01 6.27 -4.10
N ILE A 115 -20.54 5.94 -2.93
CA ILE A 115 -20.87 4.55 -2.56
C ILE A 115 -22.39 4.37 -2.52
N TYR A 116 -22.95 3.64 -3.48
CA TYR A 116 -24.36 3.26 -3.56
C TYR A 116 -24.58 1.76 -3.30
N GLY A 117 -23.52 0.94 -3.33
CA GLY A 117 -23.51 -0.49 -3.10
C GLY A 117 -23.01 -0.87 -1.70
N SER A 118 -22.38 -2.03 -1.60
CA SER A 118 -21.81 -2.57 -0.35
C SER A 118 -20.29 -2.58 -0.40
N VAL A 119 -19.64 -2.07 0.66
CA VAL A 119 -18.18 -2.05 0.84
C VAL A 119 -17.87 -2.63 2.22
N ILE A 120 -17.27 -3.80 2.25
CA ILE A 120 -17.00 -4.55 3.50
C ILE A 120 -15.53 -4.94 3.57
N ASN A 121 -14.89 -4.64 4.70
CA ASN A 121 -13.50 -4.99 4.98
C ASN A 121 -12.54 -4.63 3.84
N SER A 122 -12.65 -3.41 3.34
CA SER A 122 -11.97 -2.96 2.12
C SER A 122 -11.33 -1.58 2.28
N VAL A 123 -10.32 -1.31 1.48
CA VAL A 123 -9.67 0.00 1.38
C VAL A 123 -10.02 0.61 0.03
N ILE A 124 -10.65 1.79 0.06
CA ILE A 124 -11.14 2.52 -1.12
C ILE A 124 -10.39 3.84 -1.22
N SER A 125 -9.59 3.98 -2.27
CA SER A 125 -8.87 5.21 -2.60
C SER A 125 -9.79 6.29 -3.14
N GLY A 126 -9.24 7.42 -3.60
CA GLY A 126 -10.03 8.58 -4.02
C GLY A 126 -10.85 8.38 -5.29
N ASP A 127 -11.93 9.12 -5.42
CA ASP A 127 -12.77 9.22 -6.64
C ASP A 127 -13.32 7.86 -7.15
N VAL A 128 -13.59 6.94 -6.24
CA VAL A 128 -14.15 5.61 -6.57
C VAL A 128 -15.68 5.65 -6.55
N VAL A 129 -16.30 5.05 -7.57
CA VAL A 129 -17.75 4.90 -7.65
C VAL A 129 -18.15 3.43 -7.51
N VAL A 130 -18.96 3.12 -6.49
CA VAL A 130 -19.56 1.79 -6.29
C VAL A 130 -21.06 1.90 -6.52
N GLU A 131 -21.54 1.43 -7.67
CA GLU A 131 -22.92 1.57 -8.10
C GLU A 131 -23.89 0.65 -7.30
N LYS A 132 -25.20 0.84 -7.50
CA LYS A 132 -26.24 0.11 -6.77
C LYS A 132 -26.11 -1.40 -6.96
N GLY A 133 -26.28 -2.15 -5.87
CA GLY A 133 -26.19 -3.61 -5.90
C GLY A 133 -24.80 -4.18 -6.13
N ALA A 134 -23.80 -3.33 -6.38
CA ALA A 134 -22.42 -3.79 -6.43
C ALA A 134 -21.90 -4.14 -5.01
N VAL A 135 -21.01 -5.12 -4.93
CA VAL A 135 -20.41 -5.59 -3.67
C VAL A 135 -18.89 -5.57 -3.80
N VAL A 136 -18.23 -4.91 -2.86
CA VAL A 136 -16.78 -4.93 -2.68
C VAL A 136 -16.47 -5.53 -1.33
N LYS A 137 -15.69 -6.59 -1.29
CA LYS A 137 -15.36 -7.29 -0.05
C LYS A 137 -13.90 -7.72 -0.03
N ASP A 138 -13.25 -7.54 1.12
CA ASP A 138 -11.86 -7.96 1.34
C ASP A 138 -10.90 -7.46 0.25
N SER A 139 -11.10 -6.23 -0.25
CA SER A 139 -10.45 -5.75 -1.46
C SER A 139 -9.78 -4.38 -1.29
N VAL A 140 -8.81 -4.10 -2.15
CA VAL A 140 -8.13 -2.81 -2.27
C VAL A 140 -8.50 -2.21 -3.62
N ILE A 141 -9.09 -1.01 -3.61
CA ILE A 141 -9.57 -0.32 -4.81
C ILE A 141 -8.80 0.99 -4.93
N LEU A 142 -8.02 1.11 -5.99
CA LEU A 142 -7.23 2.31 -6.24
C LEU A 142 -8.06 3.44 -6.87
N ASP A 143 -7.42 4.60 -7.09
CA ASP A 143 -8.10 5.84 -7.46
C ASP A 143 -8.91 5.73 -8.77
N GLY A 144 -10.04 6.43 -8.86
CA GLY A 144 -10.83 6.56 -10.09
C GLY A 144 -11.53 5.29 -10.56
N VAL A 145 -11.54 4.22 -9.78
CA VAL A 145 -12.17 2.94 -10.16
C VAL A 145 -13.70 3.06 -10.16
N ARG A 146 -14.34 2.52 -11.20
CA ARG A 146 -15.79 2.39 -11.29
C ARG A 146 -16.24 0.93 -11.21
N ILE A 147 -17.08 0.63 -10.22
CA ILE A 147 -17.67 -0.71 -10.03
C ILE A 147 -19.15 -0.59 -10.35
N CYS A 148 -19.54 -1.08 -11.55
CA CYS A 148 -20.88 -0.90 -12.09
C CYS A 148 -21.92 -1.76 -11.36
N GLU A 149 -23.19 -1.42 -11.62
CA GLU A 149 -24.37 -2.02 -10.99
C GLU A 149 -24.33 -3.56 -10.96
N GLY A 150 -24.50 -4.12 -9.77
CA GLY A 150 -24.54 -5.55 -9.54
C GLY A 150 -23.21 -6.29 -9.66
N ALA A 151 -22.10 -5.61 -9.91
CA ALA A 151 -20.78 -6.23 -9.98
C ALA A 151 -20.30 -6.73 -8.61
N GLN A 152 -19.49 -7.78 -8.60
CA GLN A 152 -18.95 -8.42 -7.40
C GLN A 152 -17.42 -8.37 -7.44
N VAL A 153 -16.80 -7.80 -6.42
CA VAL A 153 -15.34 -7.74 -6.28
C VAL A 153 -14.94 -8.33 -4.93
N HIS A 154 -14.23 -9.46 -4.97
CA HIS A 154 -13.83 -10.19 -3.76
C HIS A 154 -12.34 -10.46 -3.77
N TYR A 155 -11.68 -10.21 -2.61
CA TYR A 155 -10.28 -10.55 -2.38
C TYR A 155 -9.36 -10.14 -3.55
N SER A 156 -9.45 -8.88 -3.94
CA SER A 156 -8.81 -8.36 -5.15
C SER A 156 -8.14 -7.00 -4.90
N ILE A 157 -7.17 -6.69 -5.73
CA ILE A 157 -6.65 -5.33 -5.90
C ILE A 157 -7.07 -4.86 -7.28
N LEU A 158 -7.78 -3.74 -7.37
CA LEU A 158 -8.10 -3.08 -8.64
C LEU A 158 -7.19 -1.87 -8.82
N ASP A 159 -6.50 -1.83 -9.94
CA ASP A 159 -5.62 -0.71 -10.30
C ASP A 159 -6.42 0.53 -10.69
N ALA A 160 -5.78 1.70 -10.62
CA ALA A 160 -6.40 2.98 -10.87
C ALA A 160 -7.12 3.03 -12.24
N ASP A 161 -8.20 3.83 -12.30
CA ASP A 161 -9.01 4.06 -13.51
C ASP A 161 -9.63 2.78 -14.13
N THR A 162 -9.66 1.68 -13.39
CA THR A 162 -10.26 0.41 -13.83
C THR A 162 -11.79 0.47 -13.76
N THR A 163 -12.46 -0.13 -14.75
CA THR A 163 -13.93 -0.30 -14.72
C THR A 163 -14.30 -1.78 -14.65
N VAL A 164 -15.06 -2.15 -13.60
CA VAL A 164 -15.70 -3.45 -13.50
C VAL A 164 -17.11 -3.35 -14.06
N GLY A 165 -17.37 -4.03 -15.17
CA GLY A 165 -18.63 -3.95 -15.90
C GLY A 165 -19.83 -4.47 -15.09
N ARG A 166 -21.05 -4.07 -15.52
CA ARG A 166 -22.31 -4.45 -14.88
C ARG A 166 -22.42 -5.97 -14.70
N GLY A 167 -22.70 -6.42 -13.48
CA GLY A 167 -22.88 -7.81 -13.13
C GLY A 167 -21.63 -8.70 -13.25
N ALA A 168 -20.47 -8.11 -13.54
CA ALA A 168 -19.22 -8.85 -13.63
C ALA A 168 -18.72 -9.31 -12.25
N SER A 169 -17.97 -10.40 -12.20
CA SER A 169 -17.34 -10.89 -10.98
C SER A 169 -15.83 -10.91 -11.11
N VAL A 170 -15.14 -10.35 -10.13
CA VAL A 170 -13.67 -10.31 -10.04
C VAL A 170 -13.24 -10.91 -8.71
N GLY A 171 -12.26 -11.81 -8.76
CA GLY A 171 -11.77 -12.53 -7.60
C GLY A 171 -12.70 -13.66 -7.14
N CYS A 172 -12.47 -14.15 -5.93
CA CYS A 172 -13.26 -15.22 -5.33
C CYS A 172 -13.42 -14.97 -3.83
N GLU A 173 -14.51 -15.47 -3.25
CA GLU A 173 -14.65 -15.53 -1.79
C GLU A 173 -13.60 -16.49 -1.20
N ARG A 174 -13.06 -16.12 -0.03
CA ARG A 174 -12.14 -16.93 0.75
C ARG A 174 -12.90 -17.87 1.68
#